data_ba69ad11756e421eb0e42753275ffd31
#
_entry.id   ba69ad11756e421eb0e42753275ffd31
#
_cell.length_a   1.000
_cell.length_b   1.000
_cell.length_c   1.000
_cell.angle_alpha   90.00
_cell.angle_beta   90.00
_cell.angle_gamma   90.00
#
_symmetry.space_group_name_H-M   'P 1'
#
loop_
_entity.id
_entity.type
_entity.pdbx_description
1 polymer ?
#
loop_
_entity_poly.entity_id
_entity_poly.type
_entity_poly.pdbx_seq_one_letter_code
_entity_poly.pdbx_strand_id
1 'polypeptide(L)'
;MIKMHHAIAVNILALLIITGYFDNMLGDTREDLFALQEQMSYNSQSTWGTLEFDVTVTMYNPARSQTDSTPNETADGTIINPKKASEYRYVALSRDLIARWGGPFNYGDYVMIKGTDGYDGMYQVKDTMNPRLINRVDILRTAGSKWFKFENITLYRYFKYDQVTLHKHEKP
;
A
#
# COMPACT_ATOMS: atom_id res chain seq x y z
N MET A 1 33.34 -3.08 67.19
CA MET A 1 32.60 -4.00 66.27
C MET A 1 31.19 -3.53 65.96
N ILE A 2 30.40 -3.04 66.93
CA ILE A 2 28.97 -2.62 66.70
C ILE A 2 28.80 -1.51 65.67
N LYS A 3 29.67 -0.49 65.57
CA LYS A 3 29.58 0.65 64.65
C LYS A 3 29.77 0.24 63.17
N MET A 4 30.51 -0.80 62.88
CA MET A 4 30.79 -1.26 61.52
C MET A 4 29.59 -2.01 60.94
N HIS A 5 28.85 -2.78 61.75
CA HIS A 5 27.63 -3.47 61.30
C HIS A 5 26.49 -2.52 60.95
N HIS A 6 26.36 -1.37 61.69
CA HIS A 6 25.36 -0.34 61.40
C HIS A 6 25.64 0.37 60.06
N ALA A 7 26.90 0.67 59.75
CA ALA A 7 27.27 1.31 58.49
C ALA A 7 27.02 0.41 57.29
N ILE A 8 27.26 -0.89 57.38
CA ILE A 8 26.98 -1.88 56.32
C ILE A 8 25.47 -2.01 56.13
N ALA A 9 24.68 -2.10 57.17
CA ALA A 9 23.21 -2.22 57.09
C ALA A 9 22.57 -0.99 56.42
N VAL A 10 23.02 0.23 56.72
CA VAL A 10 22.53 1.47 56.11
C VAL A 10 22.87 1.52 54.63
N ASN A 11 24.06 1.07 54.24
CA ASN A 11 24.46 1.03 52.82
C ASN A 11 23.64 0.01 52.03
N ILE A 12 23.34 -1.15 52.59
CA ILE A 12 22.49 -2.16 51.94
C ILE A 12 21.07 -1.64 51.78
N LEU A 13 20.49 -0.98 52.77
CA LEU A 13 19.16 -0.41 52.72
C LEU A 13 19.07 0.70 51.67
N ALA A 14 20.07 1.58 51.60
CA ALA A 14 20.16 2.61 50.55
C ALA A 14 20.23 2.02 49.16
N LEU A 15 20.99 0.94 48.97
CA LEU A 15 21.09 0.25 47.67
C LEU A 15 19.74 -0.37 47.25
N LEU A 16 19.01 -0.99 48.16
CA LEU A 16 17.68 -1.55 47.91
C LEU A 16 16.64 -0.49 47.57
N ILE A 17 16.70 0.67 48.20
CA ILE A 17 15.81 1.80 47.89
C ILE A 17 16.13 2.36 46.49
N ILE A 18 17.40 2.50 46.17
CA ILE A 18 17.85 3.00 44.85
C ILE A 18 17.46 2.02 43.76
N THR A 19 17.68 0.71 43.93
CA THR A 19 17.27 -0.29 42.90
C THR A 19 15.76 -0.32 42.75
N GLY A 20 14.97 -0.30 43.82
CA GLY A 20 13.51 -0.25 43.71
C GLY A 20 12.99 1.02 43.04
N TYR A 21 13.65 2.17 43.24
CA TYR A 21 13.32 3.41 42.55
C TYR A 21 13.61 3.31 41.04
N PHE A 22 14.76 2.74 40.67
CA PHE A 22 15.11 2.54 39.26
C PHE A 22 14.18 1.53 38.59
N ASP A 23 13.80 0.45 39.22
CA ASP A 23 12.88 -0.54 38.68
C ASP A 23 11.49 0.06 38.44
N ASN A 24 11.00 0.91 39.34
CA ASN A 24 9.74 1.63 39.19
C ASN A 24 9.80 2.64 38.02
N MET A 25 10.88 3.41 37.92
CA MET A 25 11.09 4.38 36.85
C MET A 25 11.22 3.72 35.48
N LEU A 26 11.86 2.55 35.40
CA LEU A 26 11.98 1.75 34.19
C LEU A 26 10.64 1.09 33.83
N GLY A 27 9.81 0.73 34.79
CA GLY A 27 8.46 0.22 34.60
C GLY A 27 7.58 1.26 33.93
N ASP A 28 7.51 2.47 34.48
CA ASP A 28 6.72 3.57 33.93
C ASP A 28 7.13 3.93 32.49
N THR A 29 8.44 3.99 32.22
CA THR A 29 8.93 4.29 30.87
C THR A 29 8.64 3.18 29.84
N ARG A 30 8.55 1.93 30.30
CA ARG A 30 8.15 0.80 29.45
C ARG A 30 6.68 0.85 29.09
N GLU A 31 5.80 1.16 30.03
CA GLU A 31 4.36 1.30 29.78
C GLU A 31 4.08 2.46 28.84
N ASP A 32 4.77 3.60 29.01
CA ASP A 32 4.67 4.74 28.09
C ASP A 32 5.13 4.39 26.67
N LEU A 33 6.21 3.62 26.52
CA LEU A 33 6.69 3.15 25.22
C LEU A 33 5.70 2.18 24.56
N PHE A 34 5.11 1.28 25.32
CA PHE A 34 4.08 0.37 24.81
C PHE A 34 2.83 1.13 24.37
N ALA A 35 2.34 2.10 25.16
CA ALA A 35 1.20 2.93 24.83
C ALA A 35 1.45 3.77 23.56
N LEU A 36 2.65 4.36 23.41
CA LEU A 36 3.08 5.09 22.22
C LEU A 36 3.14 4.17 20.98
N GLN A 37 3.67 2.97 21.14
CA GLN A 37 3.77 2.00 20.05
C GLN A 37 2.39 1.50 19.60
N GLU A 38 1.47 1.26 20.53
CA GLU A 38 0.09 0.91 20.27
C GLU A 38 -0.66 2.05 19.58
N GLN A 39 -0.47 3.29 20.04
CA GLN A 39 -1.06 4.49 19.42
C GLN A 39 -0.51 4.75 18.02
N MET A 40 0.79 4.53 17.78
CA MET A 40 1.39 4.62 16.46
C MET A 40 0.87 3.52 15.53
N SER A 41 0.71 2.30 16.01
CA SER A 41 0.12 1.16 15.29
C SER A 41 -1.34 1.43 14.92
N TYR A 42 -2.16 1.91 15.85
CA TYR A 42 -3.55 2.30 15.65
C TYR A 42 -3.65 3.44 14.62
N ASN A 43 -2.87 4.49 14.74
CA ASN A 43 -2.86 5.61 13.81
C ASN A 43 -2.38 5.20 12.41
N SER A 44 -1.45 4.26 12.30
CA SER A 44 -1.00 3.76 10.99
C SER A 44 -2.05 2.89 10.30
N GLN A 45 -2.80 2.09 11.05
CA GLN A 45 -3.89 1.26 10.51
C GLN A 45 -5.13 2.07 10.16
N SER A 46 -5.45 3.11 10.94
CA SER A 46 -6.63 3.96 10.71
C SER A 46 -6.47 4.98 9.58
N THR A 47 -5.24 5.17 9.07
CA THR A 47 -4.95 6.21 8.06
C THR A 47 -5.06 5.69 6.62
N TRP A 48 -5.10 4.38 6.41
CA TRP A 48 -5.17 3.76 5.08
C TRP A 48 -6.41 2.89 4.94
N GLY A 49 -7.19 3.16 3.92
CA GLY A 49 -8.29 2.31 3.49
C GLY A 49 -7.91 1.51 2.25
N THR A 50 -8.64 0.43 2.03
CA THR A 50 -8.47 -0.43 0.87
C THR A 50 -9.83 -0.62 0.21
N LEU A 51 -9.89 -0.40 -1.10
CA LEU A 51 -11.01 -0.82 -1.94
C LEU A 51 -10.56 -2.01 -2.76
N GLU A 52 -11.44 -3.00 -2.90
CA GLU A 52 -11.21 -4.24 -3.61
C GLU A 52 -12.16 -4.35 -4.80
N PHE A 53 -11.63 -4.81 -5.93
CA PHE A 53 -12.39 -4.97 -7.17
C PHE A 53 -12.07 -6.34 -7.77
N ASP A 54 -13.09 -7.11 -8.11
CA ASP A 54 -12.92 -8.33 -8.88
C ASP A 54 -12.75 -8.01 -10.36
N VAL A 55 -11.63 -8.43 -10.93
CA VAL A 55 -11.28 -8.12 -12.31
C VAL A 55 -10.77 -9.34 -13.06
N THR A 56 -10.83 -9.25 -14.40
CA THR A 56 -10.05 -10.14 -15.27
C THR A 56 -8.75 -9.43 -15.64
N VAL A 57 -7.62 -10.11 -15.42
CA VAL A 57 -6.28 -9.62 -15.78
C VAL A 57 -5.81 -10.28 -17.06
N THR A 58 -5.43 -9.47 -18.04
CA THR A 58 -4.81 -9.89 -19.30
C THR A 58 -3.53 -9.09 -19.52
N MET A 59 -2.97 -9.16 -20.72
CA MET A 59 -1.80 -8.37 -21.08
C MET A 59 -1.97 -7.71 -22.45
N TYR A 60 -1.28 -6.58 -22.64
CA TYR A 60 -1.13 -5.96 -23.92
C TYR A 60 0.32 -5.63 -24.25
N ASN A 61 0.62 -5.48 -25.54
CA ASN A 61 1.92 -5.07 -26.01
C ASN A 61 1.82 -3.69 -26.68
N PRO A 62 2.88 -2.88 -26.66
CA PRO A 62 2.93 -1.61 -27.38
C PRO A 62 3.11 -1.85 -28.88
N ALA A 63 2.10 -2.42 -29.51
CA ALA A 63 2.09 -2.76 -30.92
C ALA A 63 0.85 -2.17 -31.60
N ARG A 64 0.97 -1.71 -32.83
CA ARG A 64 -0.13 -1.08 -33.63
C ARG A 64 -1.37 -1.94 -33.75
N SER A 65 -1.26 -3.25 -33.60
CA SER A 65 -2.39 -4.18 -33.65
C SER A 65 -3.20 -4.23 -32.34
N GLN A 66 -2.65 -3.69 -31.23
CA GLN A 66 -3.24 -3.75 -29.90
C GLN A 66 -3.47 -2.36 -29.28
N THR A 67 -2.95 -1.32 -29.91
CA THR A 67 -3.05 0.07 -29.47
C THR A 67 -3.61 0.94 -30.61
N ASP A 68 -3.77 2.22 -30.36
CA ASP A 68 -4.11 3.22 -31.36
C ASP A 68 -2.92 3.56 -32.31
N SER A 69 -2.97 4.74 -32.93
CA SER A 69 -1.92 5.20 -33.86
C SER A 69 -0.57 5.50 -33.19
N THR A 70 -0.53 5.61 -31.85
CA THR A 70 0.65 5.96 -31.04
C THR A 70 1.06 4.83 -30.07
N PRO A 71 1.50 3.67 -30.54
CA PRO A 71 1.71 2.47 -29.71
C PRO A 71 2.76 2.63 -28.59
N ASN A 72 3.62 3.65 -28.68
CA ASN A 72 4.66 3.93 -27.70
C ASN A 72 4.26 5.03 -26.70
N GLU A 73 3.01 5.48 -26.74
CA GLU A 73 2.46 6.49 -25.84
C GLU A 73 1.23 5.93 -25.14
N THR A 74 1.21 6.02 -23.81
CA THR A 74 0.05 5.60 -23.00
C THR A 74 -1.03 6.68 -23.00
N ALA A 75 -2.25 6.36 -22.55
CA ALA A 75 -3.38 7.29 -22.55
C ALA A 75 -3.15 8.54 -21.66
N ASP A 76 -2.21 8.50 -20.69
CA ASP A 76 -1.80 9.63 -19.89
C ASP A 76 -0.64 10.45 -20.51
N GLY A 77 -0.19 10.11 -21.72
CA GLY A 77 0.90 10.77 -22.43
C GLY A 77 2.32 10.29 -22.08
N THR A 78 2.44 9.24 -21.29
CA THR A 78 3.77 8.68 -20.95
C THR A 78 4.38 7.96 -22.15
N ILE A 79 5.58 8.36 -22.56
CA ILE A 79 6.34 7.68 -23.62
C ILE A 79 7.06 6.47 -23.05
N ILE A 80 6.90 5.33 -23.69
CA ILE A 80 7.50 4.05 -23.28
C ILE A 80 8.47 3.52 -24.33
N ASN A 81 9.50 2.79 -23.87
CA ASN A 81 10.36 2.01 -24.76
C ASN A 81 9.75 0.61 -24.95
N PRO A 82 9.26 0.24 -26.16
CA PRO A 82 8.60 -1.02 -26.40
C PRO A 82 9.46 -2.24 -26.11
N LYS A 83 10.77 -2.13 -26.24
CA LYS A 83 11.72 -3.22 -25.91
C LYS A 83 11.85 -3.48 -24.41
N LYS A 84 11.45 -2.51 -23.58
CA LYS A 84 11.51 -2.56 -22.12
C LYS A 84 10.12 -2.51 -21.46
N ALA A 85 9.06 -2.70 -22.23
CA ALA A 85 7.69 -2.52 -21.78
C ALA A 85 7.36 -3.31 -20.49
N SER A 86 7.87 -4.52 -20.35
CA SER A 86 7.66 -5.36 -19.16
C SER A 86 8.32 -4.83 -17.87
N GLU A 87 9.29 -3.94 -17.98
CA GLU A 87 10.04 -3.40 -16.83
C GLU A 87 9.28 -2.27 -16.13
N TYR A 88 8.35 -1.59 -16.82
CA TYR A 88 7.67 -0.40 -16.29
C TYR A 88 6.60 -0.69 -15.22
N ARG A 89 6.09 -1.90 -15.17
CA ARG A 89 4.96 -2.26 -14.29
C ARG A 89 3.76 -1.32 -14.44
N TYR A 90 3.38 -1.04 -15.67
CA TYR A 90 2.21 -0.24 -16.02
C TYR A 90 1.01 -1.11 -16.36
N VAL A 91 -0.17 -0.58 -16.11
CA VAL A 91 -1.44 -1.22 -16.46
C VAL A 91 -2.37 -0.27 -17.22
N ALA A 92 -3.15 -0.84 -18.12
CA ALA A 92 -4.35 -0.24 -18.67
C ALA A 92 -5.56 -0.74 -17.88
N LEU A 93 -6.49 0.15 -17.55
CA LEU A 93 -7.76 -0.21 -16.93
C LEU A 93 -8.92 -0.04 -17.91
N SER A 94 -9.94 -0.87 -17.78
CA SER A 94 -11.21 -0.64 -18.46
C SER A 94 -11.85 0.67 -18.01
N ARG A 95 -12.66 1.31 -18.87
CA ARG A 95 -13.16 2.68 -18.63
C ARG A 95 -14.03 2.81 -17.40
N ASP A 96 -14.79 1.79 -17.05
CA ASP A 96 -15.61 1.73 -15.85
C ASP A 96 -14.79 1.85 -14.54
N LEU A 97 -13.50 1.54 -14.59
CA LEU A 97 -12.58 1.68 -13.47
C LEU A 97 -11.87 3.04 -13.45
N ILE A 98 -11.90 3.84 -14.51
CA ILE A 98 -11.18 5.13 -14.59
C ILE A 98 -12.08 6.30 -14.19
N ALA A 99 -11.58 7.19 -13.35
CA ALA A 99 -12.32 8.32 -12.76
C ALA A 99 -12.93 9.27 -13.81
N ARG A 100 -12.27 9.46 -14.94
CA ARG A 100 -12.79 10.25 -16.07
C ARG A 100 -14.17 9.76 -16.55
N TRP A 101 -14.51 8.49 -16.34
CA TRP A 101 -15.79 7.86 -16.71
C TRP A 101 -16.59 7.39 -15.50
N GLY A 102 -16.29 7.91 -14.29
CA GLY A 102 -17.01 7.62 -13.04
C GLY A 102 -16.43 6.49 -12.21
N GLY A 103 -15.32 5.90 -12.62
CA GLY A 103 -14.63 4.85 -11.86
C GLY A 103 -13.79 5.38 -10.71
N PRO A 104 -13.19 4.49 -9.92
CA PRO A 104 -12.47 4.89 -8.71
C PRO A 104 -10.99 5.27 -8.93
N PHE A 105 -10.39 4.99 -10.11
CA PHE A 105 -8.95 5.16 -10.33
C PHE A 105 -8.63 6.33 -11.25
N ASN A 106 -7.55 7.06 -10.94
CA ASN A 106 -6.95 8.06 -11.82
C ASN A 106 -5.71 7.51 -12.53
N TYR A 107 -5.33 8.12 -13.64
CA TYR A 107 -3.99 7.91 -14.20
C TYR A 107 -2.95 8.35 -13.17
N GLY A 108 -1.90 7.56 -13.02
CA GLY A 108 -0.85 7.76 -12.03
C GLY A 108 -1.08 7.03 -10.69
N ASP A 109 -2.31 6.60 -10.39
CA ASP A 109 -2.59 5.82 -9.18
C ASP A 109 -1.80 4.51 -9.20
N TYR A 110 -1.38 4.07 -8.00
CA TYR A 110 -0.80 2.76 -7.81
C TYR A 110 -1.87 1.77 -7.35
N VAL A 111 -1.85 0.59 -7.96
CA VAL A 111 -2.77 -0.50 -7.69
C VAL A 111 -2.00 -1.78 -7.38
N MET A 112 -2.54 -2.62 -6.51
CA MET A 112 -1.98 -3.94 -6.21
C MET A 112 -2.84 -5.00 -6.90
N ILE A 113 -2.22 -5.88 -7.66
CA ILE A 113 -2.85 -7.07 -8.25
C ILE A 113 -2.49 -8.27 -7.38
N LYS A 114 -3.48 -9.10 -7.01
CA LYS A 114 -3.28 -10.35 -6.27
C LYS A 114 -4.13 -11.49 -6.83
N GLY A 115 -3.54 -12.67 -6.88
CA GLY A 115 -4.20 -13.91 -7.31
C GLY A 115 -3.78 -14.37 -8.70
N THR A 116 -2.80 -13.73 -9.32
CA THR A 116 -2.22 -14.15 -10.59
C THR A 116 -1.05 -15.09 -10.37
N ASP A 117 -0.78 -15.97 -11.31
CA ASP A 117 0.42 -16.81 -11.28
C ASP A 117 1.63 -16.03 -11.82
N GLY A 118 2.42 -15.45 -10.91
CA GLY A 118 3.69 -14.78 -11.22
C GLY A 118 3.58 -13.31 -11.67
N TYR A 119 2.38 -12.70 -11.63
CA TYR A 119 2.18 -11.27 -11.99
C TYR A 119 1.63 -10.44 -10.84
N ASP A 120 1.59 -10.97 -9.63
CA ASP A 120 1.19 -10.23 -8.44
C ASP A 120 2.11 -9.04 -8.16
N GLY A 121 1.56 -8.00 -7.55
CA GLY A 121 2.33 -6.85 -7.07
C GLY A 121 1.78 -5.51 -7.49
N MET A 122 2.56 -4.47 -7.22
CA MET A 122 2.21 -3.07 -7.49
C MET A 122 2.41 -2.71 -8.95
N TYR A 123 1.43 -1.99 -9.50
CA TYR A 123 1.45 -1.44 -10.85
C TYR A 123 0.96 0.01 -10.83
N GLN A 124 1.36 0.79 -11.84
CA GLN A 124 0.86 2.14 -12.01
C GLN A 124 -0.14 2.21 -13.15
N VAL A 125 -1.28 2.87 -12.92
CA VAL A 125 -2.31 3.10 -13.95
C VAL A 125 -1.81 4.16 -14.93
N LYS A 126 -1.59 3.77 -16.18
CA LYS A 126 -1.04 4.65 -17.22
C LYS A 126 -1.87 4.68 -18.50
N ASP A 127 -2.75 3.69 -18.66
CA ASP A 127 -3.44 3.51 -19.92
C ASP A 127 -4.90 3.12 -19.70
N THR A 128 -5.69 3.15 -20.77
CA THR A 128 -7.10 2.78 -20.78
C THR A 128 -7.42 1.81 -21.91
N MET A 129 -8.37 0.94 -21.65
CA MET A 129 -8.79 -0.11 -22.57
C MET A 129 -9.94 0.35 -23.47
N ASN A 130 -10.24 -0.50 -24.46
CA ASN A 130 -11.41 -0.34 -25.35
C ASN A 130 -12.70 -0.23 -24.50
N PRO A 131 -13.62 0.71 -24.82
CA PRO A 131 -14.86 0.95 -24.06
C PRO A 131 -15.82 -0.24 -23.95
N ARG A 132 -15.64 -1.29 -24.77
CA ARG A 132 -16.45 -2.51 -24.71
C ARG A 132 -16.05 -3.45 -23.56
N LEU A 133 -14.87 -3.20 -22.96
CA LEU A 133 -14.34 -4.02 -21.89
C LEU A 133 -14.70 -3.38 -20.54
N ILE A 134 -15.13 -4.21 -19.60
CA ILE A 134 -15.52 -3.82 -18.24
C ILE A 134 -14.85 -4.75 -17.25
N ASN A 135 -14.55 -4.23 -16.04
CA ASN A 135 -13.90 -4.95 -14.95
C ASN A 135 -12.61 -5.67 -15.42
N ARG A 136 -11.76 -4.94 -16.15
CA ARG A 136 -10.53 -5.51 -16.72
C ARG A 136 -9.31 -4.68 -16.47
N VAL A 137 -8.19 -5.40 -16.35
CA VAL A 137 -6.85 -4.87 -16.23
C VAL A 137 -5.95 -5.53 -17.27
N ASP A 138 -5.23 -4.75 -18.06
CA ASP A 138 -4.20 -5.23 -18.97
C ASP A 138 -2.82 -4.82 -18.48
N ILE A 139 -1.96 -5.79 -18.22
CA ILE A 139 -0.57 -5.55 -17.84
C ILE A 139 0.26 -5.29 -19.09
N LEU A 140 0.99 -4.17 -19.11
CA LEU A 140 1.91 -3.82 -20.18
C LEU A 140 3.08 -4.82 -20.22
N ARG A 141 3.28 -5.45 -21.40
CA ARG A 141 4.35 -6.44 -21.60
C ARG A 141 5.10 -6.17 -22.89
N THR A 142 6.37 -6.57 -22.93
CA THR A 142 7.19 -6.53 -24.14
C THR A 142 6.63 -7.48 -25.18
N ALA A 143 6.68 -7.11 -26.46
CA ALA A 143 6.26 -7.96 -27.58
C ALA A 143 6.97 -9.31 -27.54
N GLY A 144 6.23 -10.39 -27.84
CA GLY A 144 6.73 -11.77 -27.73
C GLY A 144 6.59 -12.40 -26.34
N SER A 145 6.10 -11.67 -25.34
CA SER A 145 5.74 -12.26 -24.02
C SER A 145 4.63 -13.30 -24.20
N LYS A 146 4.70 -14.38 -23.43
CA LYS A 146 3.64 -15.40 -23.41
C LYS A 146 2.34 -14.77 -22.95
N TRP A 147 1.28 -14.94 -23.74
CA TRP A 147 -0.06 -14.45 -23.42
C TRP A 147 -0.64 -15.16 -22.20
N PHE A 148 -1.39 -14.43 -21.38
CA PHE A 148 -2.11 -14.94 -20.22
C PHE A 148 -3.46 -14.26 -20.03
N LYS A 149 -4.36 -14.95 -19.34
CA LYS A 149 -5.63 -14.45 -18.83
C LYS A 149 -5.89 -15.07 -17.47
N PHE A 150 -6.17 -14.26 -16.48
CA PHE A 150 -6.57 -14.66 -15.14
C PHE A 150 -7.93 -14.06 -14.83
N GLU A 151 -8.85 -14.85 -14.33
CA GLU A 151 -10.19 -14.43 -13.94
C GLU A 151 -10.31 -14.45 -12.42
N ASN A 152 -11.25 -13.68 -11.86
CA ASN A 152 -11.47 -13.55 -10.40
C ASN A 152 -10.21 -13.11 -9.66
N ILE A 153 -9.55 -12.12 -10.19
CA ILE A 153 -8.35 -11.52 -9.63
C ILE A 153 -8.73 -10.29 -8.82
N THR A 154 -8.15 -10.13 -7.63
CA THR A 154 -8.40 -8.95 -6.82
C THR A 154 -7.45 -7.81 -7.17
N LEU A 155 -8.05 -6.68 -7.56
CA LEU A 155 -7.37 -5.40 -7.74
C LEU A 155 -7.61 -4.53 -6.50
N TYR A 156 -6.55 -4.10 -5.83
CA TYR A 156 -6.62 -3.25 -4.65
C TYR A 156 -6.26 -1.82 -4.97
N ARG A 157 -7.05 -0.88 -4.45
CA ARG A 157 -6.69 0.52 -4.32
C ARG A 157 -6.42 0.84 -2.86
N TYR A 158 -5.22 1.34 -2.57
CA TYR A 158 -4.89 1.92 -1.28
C TYR A 158 -5.16 3.42 -1.32
N PHE A 159 -5.82 3.96 -0.31
CA PHE A 159 -6.04 5.40 -0.16
C PHE A 159 -5.82 5.80 1.28
N LYS A 160 -5.33 7.01 1.46
CA LYS A 160 -5.17 7.60 2.78
C LYS A 160 -6.49 8.27 3.17
N TYR A 161 -7.00 7.97 4.36
CA TYR A 161 -8.14 8.71 4.90
C TYR A 161 -7.68 10.13 5.19
N ASP A 162 -8.29 11.12 4.54
CA ASP A 162 -8.12 12.51 4.92
C ASP A 162 -8.96 12.77 6.18
N GLN A 163 -8.34 13.24 7.24
CA GLN A 163 -9.01 13.55 8.52
C GLN A 163 -10.20 14.51 8.35
N VAL A 164 -10.22 15.27 7.27
CA VAL A 164 -11.31 16.20 6.93
C VAL A 164 -12.60 15.49 6.50
N THR A 165 -12.51 14.28 5.98
CA THR A 165 -13.69 13.54 5.47
C THR A 165 -14.51 12.90 6.59
N LEU A 166 -13.89 12.59 7.74
CA LEU A 166 -14.57 11.98 8.89
C LEU A 166 -15.59 12.91 9.57
N HIS A 167 -15.39 14.23 9.49
CA HIS A 167 -16.32 15.20 10.09
C HIS A 167 -17.58 15.51 9.25
N LYS A 168 -17.68 15.02 8.01
CA LYS A 168 -18.85 15.27 7.15
C LYS A 168 -19.98 14.25 7.33
N HIS A 169 -19.74 13.12 7.98
CA HIS A 169 -20.75 12.08 8.23
C HIS A 169 -21.32 12.08 9.64
N GLU A 170 -20.87 12.96 10.54
CA GLU A 170 -21.42 13.15 11.88
C GLU A 170 -22.20 14.48 11.97
N LYS A 171 -23.28 14.60 11.20
CA LYS A 171 -24.37 15.53 11.54
C LYS A 171 -25.69 14.81 11.40
N PRO A 172 -26.51 14.87 12.47
CA PRO A 172 -27.82 14.21 12.54
C PRO A 172 -28.81 14.79 11.57
#